data_7b3cfd2c9719c65d7293e10517cc5174
#
_entry.id   7b3cfd2c9719c65d7293e10517cc5174
#
_cell.length_a   1.000
_cell.length_b   1.000
_cell.length_c   1.000
_cell.angle_alpha   90.00
_cell.angle_beta   90.00
_cell.angle_gamma   90.00
#
_symmetry.space_group_name_H-M   'P 1'
#
loop_
_entity.id
_entity.type
_entity.pdbx_description
1 polymer ?
#
loop_
_entity_poly.entity_id
_entity_poly.type
_entity_poly.pdbx_seq_one_letter_code
_entity_poly.pdbx_strand_id
1 'polypeptide(L)'
;MPAKSILDPCCGSRMFWFDEKNQGVLFGDIRSEQHTLCDGRALNITPELKMDFRSMPLANESFRLVVFDPPHLRKAGLHSWLRAKYGILGDDWREDLRKGFAECFRVLQDEGILIFKWNETQIKVKEILALTEQEPLFGHKSGKRVDTHWICFMKRPLAKA
;
A
#
# COMPACT_ATOMS: atom_id res chain seq x y z
N MET A 1 -25.65 -2.93 -4.88
CA MET A 1 -24.41 -3.33 -4.19
C MET A 1 -24.02 -2.23 -3.21
N PRO A 2 -23.68 -2.56 -1.97
CA PRO A 2 -23.13 -1.55 -1.08
C PRO A 2 -21.84 -0.99 -1.69
N ALA A 3 -21.63 0.30 -1.59
CA ALA A 3 -20.40 0.94 -2.02
C ALA A 3 -19.22 0.37 -1.21
N LYS A 4 -18.11 0.10 -1.87
CA LYS A 4 -16.89 -0.36 -1.20
C LYS A 4 -16.32 0.77 -0.35
N SER A 5 -16.10 0.51 0.92
CA SER A 5 -15.61 1.52 1.88
C SER A 5 -14.15 1.35 2.26
N ILE A 6 -13.51 0.29 1.76
CA ILE A 6 -12.11 -0.04 2.04
C ILE A 6 -11.36 -0.09 0.71
N LEU A 7 -10.18 0.48 0.68
CA LEU A 7 -9.29 0.47 -0.47
C LEU A 7 -7.96 -0.20 -0.11
N ASP A 8 -7.51 -1.12 -0.96
CA ASP A 8 -6.14 -1.62 -0.99
C ASP A 8 -5.54 -1.28 -2.37
N PRO A 9 -4.78 -0.18 -2.49
CA PRO A 9 -4.29 0.28 -3.80
C PRO A 9 -3.05 -0.47 -4.31
N CYS A 10 -2.48 -1.34 -3.49
CA CYS A 10 -1.30 -2.16 -3.82
C CYS A 10 -1.53 -3.59 -3.33
N CYS A 11 -2.62 -4.21 -3.78
CA CYS A 11 -3.11 -5.46 -3.19
C CYS A 11 -2.17 -6.65 -3.41
N GLY A 12 -1.33 -6.63 -4.43
CA GLY A 12 -0.52 -7.79 -4.79
C GLY A 12 -1.37 -9.05 -4.89
N SER A 13 -0.93 -10.12 -4.27
CA SER A 13 -1.69 -11.37 -4.18
C SER A 13 -2.63 -11.44 -2.96
N ARG A 14 -2.89 -10.32 -2.28
CA ARG A 14 -3.82 -10.18 -1.14
C ARG A 14 -3.44 -11.02 0.08
N MET A 15 -2.14 -11.18 0.32
CA MET A 15 -1.61 -12.17 1.28
C MET A 15 -1.99 -11.95 2.73
N PHE A 16 -2.17 -10.70 3.17
CA PHE A 16 -2.53 -10.43 4.56
C PHE A 16 -4.04 -10.33 4.79
N TRP A 17 -4.86 -10.46 3.74
CA TRP A 17 -6.31 -10.45 3.87
C TRP A 17 -6.81 -11.83 4.28
N PHE A 18 -7.60 -11.89 5.36
CA PHE A 18 -8.26 -13.13 5.78
C PHE A 18 -9.29 -13.58 4.73
N ASP A 19 -10.06 -12.64 4.19
CA ASP A 19 -10.96 -12.86 3.07
C ASP A 19 -10.46 -12.11 1.84
N GLU A 20 -9.78 -12.84 0.96
CA GLU A 20 -9.22 -12.31 -0.29
C GLU A 20 -10.28 -11.89 -1.32
N LYS A 21 -11.55 -12.19 -1.04
CA LYS A 21 -12.70 -11.87 -1.89
C LYS A 21 -13.67 -10.92 -1.18
N ASN A 22 -13.24 -10.24 -0.12
CA ASN A 22 -14.09 -9.35 0.65
C ASN A 22 -14.73 -8.29 -0.23
N GLN A 23 -16.06 -8.31 -0.30
CA GLN A 23 -16.84 -7.42 -1.18
C GLN A 23 -16.82 -5.95 -0.75
N GLY A 24 -16.45 -5.67 0.49
CA GLY A 24 -16.28 -4.31 1.01
C GLY A 24 -14.98 -3.63 0.60
N VAL A 25 -14.03 -4.40 0.04
CA VAL A 25 -12.70 -3.93 -0.36
C VAL A 25 -12.62 -3.73 -1.87
N LEU A 26 -12.12 -2.57 -2.29
CA LEU A 26 -11.65 -2.39 -3.66
C LEU A 26 -10.16 -2.77 -3.71
N PHE A 27 -9.85 -3.86 -4.36
CA PHE A 27 -8.48 -4.33 -4.55
C PHE A 27 -7.90 -3.73 -5.84
N GLY A 28 -6.90 -2.88 -5.70
CA GLY A 28 -6.19 -2.25 -6.80
C GLY A 28 -4.72 -2.66 -6.85
N ASP A 29 -4.14 -2.62 -8.01
CA ASP A 29 -2.69 -2.76 -8.22
C ASP A 29 -2.35 -2.23 -9.62
N ILE A 30 -1.13 -1.80 -9.81
CA ILE A 30 -0.62 -1.40 -11.13
C ILE A 30 -0.35 -2.63 -12.01
N ARG A 31 -0.16 -3.78 -11.38
CA ARG A 31 0.14 -5.05 -12.05
C ARG A 31 -1.11 -5.91 -12.21
N SER A 32 -1.16 -6.66 -13.30
CA SER A 32 -2.08 -7.78 -13.49
C SER A 32 -1.25 -8.91 -14.07
N GLU A 33 -0.80 -9.84 -13.24
CA GLU A 33 0.25 -10.81 -13.56
C GLU A 33 -0.03 -12.16 -12.94
N GLN A 34 0.51 -13.21 -13.57
CA GLN A 34 0.53 -14.57 -13.04
C GLN A 34 1.96 -15.09 -13.10
N HIS A 35 2.44 -15.65 -11.99
CA HIS A 35 3.77 -16.22 -11.87
C HIS A 35 3.72 -17.59 -11.22
N THR A 36 4.70 -18.43 -11.54
CA THR A 36 4.99 -19.65 -10.78
C THR A 36 6.23 -19.41 -9.95
N LEU A 37 6.12 -19.53 -8.64
CA LEU A 37 7.25 -19.36 -7.73
C LEU A 37 8.21 -20.54 -7.80
N CYS A 38 9.43 -20.37 -7.29
CA CYS A 38 10.47 -21.39 -7.31
C CYS A 38 10.07 -22.68 -6.57
N ASP A 39 9.12 -22.62 -5.65
CA ASP A 39 8.56 -23.76 -4.91
C ASP A 39 7.33 -24.37 -5.60
N GLY A 40 7.00 -23.93 -6.83
CA GLY A 40 5.87 -24.42 -7.62
C GLY A 40 4.52 -23.78 -7.30
N ARG A 41 4.42 -22.91 -6.31
CA ARG A 41 3.18 -22.20 -6.00
C ARG A 41 2.85 -21.17 -7.06
N ALA A 42 1.55 -21.03 -7.38
CA ALA A 42 1.06 -19.96 -8.23
C ALA A 42 1.02 -18.63 -7.44
N LEU A 43 1.47 -17.57 -8.08
CA LEU A 43 1.33 -16.19 -7.59
C LEU A 43 0.45 -15.44 -8.58
N ASN A 44 -0.77 -15.09 -8.17
CA ASN A 44 -1.71 -14.35 -8.99
C ASN A 44 -1.90 -12.94 -8.43
N ILE A 45 -1.62 -11.95 -9.27
CA ILE A 45 -1.90 -10.54 -8.98
C ILE A 45 -3.03 -10.15 -9.92
N THR A 46 -4.26 -10.17 -9.39
CA THR A 46 -5.50 -9.97 -10.15
C THR A 46 -6.35 -8.89 -9.47
N PRO A 47 -5.97 -7.61 -9.61
CA PRO A 47 -6.74 -6.52 -9.04
C PRO A 47 -8.12 -6.41 -9.68
N GLU A 48 -9.10 -5.92 -8.93
CA GLU A 48 -10.42 -5.57 -9.48
C GLU A 48 -10.31 -4.32 -10.36
N LEU A 49 -9.41 -3.41 -10.00
CA LEU A 49 -9.13 -2.20 -10.77
C LEU A 49 -7.61 -2.04 -10.90
N LYS A 50 -7.14 -2.03 -12.14
CA LYS A 50 -5.74 -1.70 -12.41
C LYS A 50 -5.55 -0.20 -12.21
N MET A 51 -4.69 0.19 -11.28
CA MET A 51 -4.44 1.59 -10.95
C MET A 51 -3.02 1.83 -10.49
N ASP A 52 -2.55 3.05 -10.71
CA ASP A 52 -1.31 3.56 -10.15
C ASP A 52 -1.62 4.33 -8.87
N PHE A 53 -1.01 3.94 -7.73
CA PHE A 53 -1.25 4.59 -6.45
C PHE A 53 -0.85 6.08 -6.42
N ARG A 54 -0.01 6.51 -7.36
CA ARG A 54 0.42 7.91 -7.48
C ARG A 54 -0.65 8.81 -8.09
N SER A 55 -1.62 8.23 -8.77
CA SER A 55 -2.74 8.94 -9.41
C SER A 55 -3.92 7.99 -9.55
N MET A 56 -4.74 7.90 -8.52
CA MET A 56 -5.84 6.94 -8.49
C MET A 56 -7.10 7.52 -9.14
N PRO A 57 -7.78 6.73 -10.01
CA PRO A 57 -9.02 7.16 -10.67
C PRO A 57 -10.23 7.02 -9.72
N LEU A 58 -10.12 7.61 -8.54
CA LEU A 58 -11.08 7.48 -7.45
C LEU A 58 -11.46 8.87 -6.92
N ALA A 59 -12.71 9.03 -6.51
CA ALA A 59 -13.20 10.29 -5.99
C ALA A 59 -12.58 10.64 -4.63
N ASN A 60 -12.51 11.94 -4.32
CA ASN A 60 -12.13 12.42 -3.00
C ASN A 60 -13.07 11.85 -1.93
N GLU A 61 -12.53 11.58 -0.74
CA GLU A 61 -13.32 11.27 0.45
C GLU A 61 -14.32 10.11 0.26
N SER A 62 -13.91 9.10 -0.54
CA SER A 62 -14.79 7.98 -0.89
C SER A 62 -14.56 6.71 -0.06
N PHE A 63 -13.52 6.65 0.75
CA PHE A 63 -13.19 5.49 1.57
C PHE A 63 -13.05 5.83 3.05
N ARG A 64 -13.40 4.88 3.91
CA ARG A 64 -13.23 4.97 5.36
C ARG A 64 -11.91 4.40 5.84
N LEU A 65 -11.39 3.41 5.12
CA LEU A 65 -10.13 2.74 5.41
C LEU A 65 -9.33 2.57 4.12
N VAL A 66 -8.07 2.91 4.18
CA VAL A 66 -7.08 2.58 3.14
C VAL A 66 -5.98 1.75 3.78
N VAL A 67 -5.63 0.63 3.16
CA VAL A 67 -4.47 -0.19 3.55
C VAL A 67 -3.41 0.01 2.48
N PHE A 68 -2.36 0.74 2.81
CA PHE A 68 -1.31 1.11 1.87
C PHE A 68 -0.05 0.28 2.13
N ASP A 69 0.19 -0.67 1.25
CA ASP A 69 1.36 -1.57 1.26
C ASP A 69 2.11 -1.46 -0.07
N PRO A 70 2.80 -0.31 -0.32
CA PRO A 70 3.54 -0.12 -1.56
C PRO A 70 4.79 -1.01 -1.59
N PRO A 71 5.45 -1.16 -2.76
CA PRO A 71 6.73 -1.85 -2.83
C PRO A 71 7.74 -1.26 -1.85
N HIS A 72 8.50 -2.14 -1.17
CA HIS A 72 9.53 -1.75 -0.19
C HIS A 72 10.96 -1.92 -0.73
N LEU A 73 11.11 -2.61 -1.85
CA LEU A 73 12.40 -2.98 -2.40
C LEU A 73 12.85 -1.97 -3.44
N ARG A 74 14.06 -1.43 -3.28
CA ARG A 74 14.76 -0.67 -4.31
C ARG A 74 15.54 -1.56 -5.26
N LYS A 75 16.04 -2.69 -4.76
CA LYS A 75 16.90 -3.60 -5.50
C LYS A 75 16.44 -5.04 -5.30
N ALA A 76 16.16 -5.71 -6.39
CA ALA A 76 15.93 -7.14 -6.46
C ALA A 76 16.21 -7.60 -7.89
N GLY A 77 16.80 -8.79 -8.06
CA GLY A 77 17.06 -9.36 -9.37
C GLY A 77 15.78 -9.54 -10.20
N LEU A 78 15.89 -9.51 -11.52
CA LEU A 78 14.76 -9.65 -12.44
C LEU A 78 13.95 -10.94 -12.21
N HIS A 79 14.62 -12.01 -11.79
CA HIS A 79 14.02 -13.32 -11.51
C HIS A 79 13.80 -13.56 -10.01
N SER A 80 14.00 -12.55 -9.17
CA SER A 80 13.77 -12.67 -7.74
C SER A 80 12.28 -12.87 -7.45
N TRP A 81 11.96 -13.87 -6.63
CA TRP A 81 10.61 -14.11 -6.18
C TRP A 81 10.07 -12.94 -5.32
N LEU A 82 10.95 -12.24 -4.61
CA LEU A 82 10.60 -11.03 -3.85
C LEU A 82 10.11 -9.92 -4.79
N ARG A 83 10.80 -9.73 -5.92
CA ARG A 83 10.39 -8.75 -6.93
C ARG A 83 9.05 -9.12 -7.54
N ALA A 84 8.84 -10.40 -7.90
CA ALA A 84 7.57 -10.88 -8.43
C ALA A 84 6.42 -10.68 -7.43
N LYS A 85 6.68 -10.96 -6.16
CA LYS A 85 5.69 -10.91 -5.08
C LYS A 85 5.31 -9.48 -4.67
N TYR A 86 6.29 -8.60 -4.51
CA TYR A 86 6.12 -7.28 -3.92
C TYR A 86 6.33 -6.11 -4.87
N GLY A 87 6.88 -6.35 -6.05
CA GLY A 87 7.29 -5.28 -6.95
C GLY A 87 8.56 -4.59 -6.49
N ILE A 88 8.93 -3.53 -7.18
CA ILE A 88 10.14 -2.76 -6.88
C ILE A 88 9.88 -1.27 -7.07
N LEU A 89 10.52 -0.45 -6.23
CA LEU A 89 10.50 1.00 -6.33
C LEU A 89 11.49 1.49 -7.40
N GLY A 90 11.11 2.55 -8.11
CA GLY A 90 12.01 3.24 -9.05
C GLY A 90 12.99 4.19 -8.35
N ASP A 91 13.80 4.89 -9.16
CA ASP A 91 14.78 5.87 -8.65
C ASP A 91 14.12 7.08 -7.98
N ASP A 92 12.94 7.48 -8.45
CA ASP A 92 12.16 8.59 -7.89
C ASP A 92 11.23 8.16 -6.75
N TRP A 93 11.62 7.15 -6.00
CA TRP A 93 10.76 6.54 -4.98
C TRP A 93 10.24 7.51 -3.91
N ARG A 94 11.03 8.55 -3.59
CA ARG A 94 10.58 9.58 -2.62
C ARG A 94 9.37 10.32 -3.14
N GLU A 95 9.43 10.78 -4.38
CA GLU A 95 8.32 11.51 -5.01
C GLU A 95 7.13 10.58 -5.25
N ASP A 96 7.38 9.35 -5.68
CA ASP A 96 6.34 8.35 -5.90
C ASP A 96 5.56 8.05 -4.61
N LEU A 97 6.25 7.84 -3.51
CA LEU A 97 5.61 7.58 -2.21
C LEU A 97 4.94 8.82 -1.64
N ARG A 98 5.50 10.02 -1.86
CA ARG A 98 4.86 11.28 -1.48
C ARG A 98 3.51 11.41 -2.18
N LYS A 99 3.46 11.17 -3.48
CA LYS A 99 2.21 11.15 -4.25
C LYS A 99 1.26 10.06 -3.75
N GLY A 100 1.80 8.89 -3.44
CA GLY A 100 1.03 7.79 -2.89
C GLY A 100 0.33 8.15 -1.57
N PHE A 101 1.05 8.74 -0.63
CA PHE A 101 0.44 9.24 0.62
C PHE A 101 -0.62 10.31 0.34
N ALA A 102 -0.31 11.28 -0.53
CA ALA A 102 -1.25 12.34 -0.88
C ALA A 102 -2.55 11.75 -1.46
N GLU A 103 -2.44 10.79 -2.36
CA GLU A 103 -3.60 10.11 -2.95
C GLU A 103 -4.38 9.29 -1.92
N CYS A 104 -3.70 8.54 -1.05
CA CYS A 104 -4.36 7.78 0.02
C CYS A 104 -5.18 8.70 0.92
N PHE A 105 -4.61 9.82 1.34
CA PHE A 105 -5.32 10.79 2.17
C PHE A 105 -6.41 11.53 1.40
N ARG A 106 -6.21 11.80 0.11
CA ARG A 106 -7.24 12.43 -0.73
C ARG A 106 -8.51 11.59 -0.81
N VAL A 107 -8.37 10.29 -1.01
CA VAL A 107 -9.51 9.37 -1.16
C VAL A 107 -10.15 8.96 0.17
N LEU A 108 -9.46 9.17 1.30
CA LEU A 108 -10.02 8.96 2.62
C LEU A 108 -11.00 10.06 3.00
N GLN A 109 -12.10 9.68 3.63
CA GLN A 109 -12.99 10.59 4.33
C GLN A 109 -12.25 11.25 5.49
N ASP A 110 -12.72 12.40 5.95
CA ASP A 110 -12.22 12.99 7.20
C ASP A 110 -12.38 11.98 8.34
N GLU A 111 -11.37 11.89 9.21
CA GLU A 111 -11.27 10.90 10.28
C GLU A 111 -11.16 9.45 9.79
N GLY A 112 -11.04 9.23 8.48
CA GLY A 112 -10.75 7.91 7.90
C GLY A 112 -9.37 7.42 8.31
N ILE A 113 -9.19 6.11 8.28
CA ILE A 113 -7.98 5.44 8.78
C ILE A 113 -7.12 5.00 7.60
N LEU A 114 -5.84 5.32 7.68
CA LEU A 114 -4.80 4.74 6.83
C LEU A 114 -3.98 3.76 7.66
N ILE A 115 -3.95 2.50 7.22
CA ILE A 115 -2.99 1.52 7.72
C ILE A 115 -1.87 1.43 6.72
N PHE A 116 -0.68 1.80 7.15
CA PHE A 116 0.52 1.80 6.32
C PHE A 116 1.46 0.68 6.75
N LYS A 117 1.85 -0.16 5.81
CA LYS A 117 2.80 -1.24 6.04
C LYS A 117 4.12 -0.94 5.34
N TRP A 118 5.22 -1.09 6.06
CA TRP A 118 6.56 -0.85 5.51
C TRP A 118 7.58 -1.82 6.08
N ASN A 119 8.37 -2.43 5.20
CA ASN A 119 9.57 -3.17 5.60
C ASN A 119 10.79 -2.28 5.41
N GLU A 120 11.53 -2.01 6.48
CA GLU A 120 12.65 -1.07 6.49
C GLU A 120 14.02 -1.66 6.20
N THR A 121 14.08 -2.87 5.63
CA THR A 121 15.35 -3.53 5.32
C THR A 121 16.23 -2.69 4.38
N GLN A 122 15.64 -2.06 3.37
CA GLN A 122 16.38 -1.25 2.40
C GLN A 122 16.25 0.25 2.63
N ILE A 123 15.09 0.72 3.08
CA ILE A 123 14.84 2.14 3.36
C ILE A 123 14.23 2.25 4.75
N LYS A 124 14.82 3.08 5.60
CA LYS A 124 14.33 3.27 6.97
C LYS A 124 12.94 3.91 6.98
N VAL A 125 12.07 3.44 7.87
CA VAL A 125 10.70 3.94 8.00
C VAL A 125 10.66 5.44 8.28
N LYS A 126 11.64 5.97 9.01
CA LYS A 126 11.76 7.40 9.30
C LYS A 126 11.81 8.25 8.03
N GLU A 127 12.53 7.79 6.99
CA GLU A 127 12.61 8.49 5.71
C GLU A 127 11.26 8.49 4.99
N ILE A 128 10.51 7.41 5.14
CA ILE A 128 9.18 7.28 4.52
C ILE A 128 8.15 8.16 5.23
N LEU A 129 8.13 8.17 6.55
CA LEU A 129 7.20 8.98 7.34
C LEU A 129 7.42 10.49 7.10
N ALA A 130 8.63 10.90 6.75
CA ALA A 130 8.93 12.29 6.39
C ALA A 130 8.30 12.75 5.07
N LEU A 131 7.72 11.84 4.29
CA LEU A 131 7.11 12.16 2.99
C LEU A 131 5.65 12.62 3.10
N THR A 132 5.07 12.60 4.28
CA THR A 132 3.71 13.09 4.53
C THR A 132 3.67 14.05 5.71
N GLU A 133 2.79 15.04 5.65
CA GLU A 133 2.53 15.99 6.75
C GLU A 133 1.59 15.42 7.81
N GLN A 134 0.88 14.33 7.49
CA GLN A 134 0.05 13.62 8.46
C GLN A 134 0.94 12.89 9.47
N GLU A 135 0.60 13.00 10.74
CA GLU A 135 1.32 12.32 11.81
C GLU A 135 0.66 10.99 12.16
N PRO A 136 1.44 9.91 12.36
CA PRO A 136 0.86 8.64 12.76
C PRO A 136 0.30 8.71 14.19
N LEU A 137 -0.76 7.94 14.45
CA LEU A 137 -1.31 7.77 15.78
C LEU A 137 -0.51 6.75 16.60
N PHE A 138 -0.21 5.61 16.00
CA PHE A 138 0.56 4.53 16.61
C PHE A 138 1.10 3.58 15.54
N GLY A 139 1.99 2.70 15.94
CA GLY A 139 2.54 1.68 15.08
C GLY A 139 3.12 0.51 15.87
N HIS A 140 3.39 -0.58 15.17
CA HIS A 140 3.98 -1.79 15.73
C HIS A 140 4.96 -2.41 14.73
N LYS A 141 6.05 -2.94 15.25
CA LYS A 141 7.02 -3.72 14.47
C LYS A 141 6.69 -5.20 14.53
N SER A 142 6.83 -5.89 13.40
CA SER A 142 6.60 -7.32 13.30
C SER A 142 7.58 -7.97 12.32
N GLY A 143 7.47 -9.28 12.12
CA GLY A 143 8.34 -10.07 11.26
C GLY A 143 9.50 -10.70 12.02
N LYS A 144 10.20 -11.66 11.38
CA LYS A 144 11.30 -12.42 11.99
C LYS A 144 12.45 -11.55 12.47
N ARG A 145 12.72 -10.43 11.80
CA ARG A 145 13.80 -9.47 12.12
C ARG A 145 13.27 -8.20 12.78
N VAL A 146 11.97 -8.13 13.04
CA VAL A 146 11.31 -6.93 13.58
C VAL A 146 11.52 -5.70 12.67
N ASP A 147 11.55 -5.91 11.35
CA ASP A 147 11.80 -4.88 10.33
C ASP A 147 10.52 -4.38 9.68
N THR A 148 9.40 -5.05 9.87
CA THR A 148 8.11 -4.68 9.28
C THR A 148 7.31 -3.83 10.24
N HIS A 149 6.94 -2.64 9.79
CA HIS A 149 6.12 -1.71 10.53
C HIS A 149 4.67 -1.76 10.04
N TRP A 150 3.74 -1.76 10.97
CA TRP A 150 2.34 -1.48 10.73
C TRP A 150 2.01 -0.18 11.45
N ILE A 151 1.63 0.85 10.71
CA ILE A 151 1.47 2.21 11.22
C ILE A 151 0.08 2.71 10.90
N CYS A 152 -0.60 3.23 11.92
CA CYS A 152 -1.96 3.74 11.81
C CYS A 152 -1.97 5.26 11.79
N PHE A 153 -2.65 5.82 10.80
CA PHE A 153 -2.96 7.25 10.70
C PHE A 153 -4.47 7.43 10.74
N MET A 154 -4.90 8.52 11.33
CA MET A 154 -6.25 9.04 11.13
C MET A 154 -6.13 10.34 10.35
N LYS A 155 -6.83 10.43 9.21
CA LYS A 155 -6.81 11.64 8.39
C LYS A 155 -7.34 12.83 9.18
N ARG A 156 -6.54 13.86 9.28
CA ARG A 156 -6.92 15.13 9.88
C ARG A 156 -6.86 16.22 8.83
N PRO A 157 -7.80 17.17 8.84
CA PRO A 157 -7.68 18.34 7.98
C PRO A 157 -6.34 19.02 8.30
N LEU A 158 -5.55 19.30 7.27
CA LEU A 158 -4.35 20.13 7.44
C LEU A 158 -4.80 21.53 7.86
N ALA A 159 -4.07 22.14 8.79
CA ALA A 159 -4.39 23.49 9.20
C ALA A 159 -4.40 24.42 7.99
N LYS A 160 -5.49 25.14 7.78
CA LYS A 160 -5.54 26.17 6.73
C LYS A 160 -4.55 27.25 7.11
N ALA A 161 -3.61 27.48 6.21
CA ALA A 161 -2.67 28.58 6.35
C ALA A 161 -3.41 29.92 6.30
#